data_046ded462b68585325ec5733f404be2d
#
_entry.id   046ded462b68585325ec5733f404be2d
#
_cell.length_a   1.000
_cell.length_b   1.000
_cell.length_c   1.000
_cell.angle_alpha   90.00
_cell.angle_beta   90.00
_cell.angle_gamma   90.00
#
_symmetry.space_group_name_H-M   'P 1'
#
loop_
_entity.id
_entity.type
_entity.pdbx_description
1 polymer ?
#
loop_
_entity_poly.entity_id
_entity_poly.type
_entity_poly.pdbx_seq_one_letter_code
_entity_poly.pdbx_strand_id
1 'polypeptide(L)'
;MKHIGIITELNPFHNGHAYIIDAARTHFPDKKVILMMSGDYVQRGEPAIFNKYIRTECALSAGADLIFEIPALFATASAEHFASASLLSLAATHLVDTLCFGVETDTLSLLQEIAHFLVTEPVTYQQQLRELLSCGLSYAKARSIALSDHFTDPQFADIMRQPNNI
;
A
#
# COMPACT_ATOMS: atom_id res chain seq x y z
N MET A 1 23.78 7.41 2.64
CA MET A 1 23.18 6.40 1.73
C MET A 1 21.78 6.18 2.24
N LYS A 2 20.79 6.33 1.38
CA LYS A 2 19.39 6.08 1.75
C LYS A 2 18.97 4.70 1.25
N HIS A 3 17.88 4.17 1.77
CA HIS A 3 17.52 2.76 1.69
C HIS A 3 16.11 2.57 1.09
N ILE A 4 15.67 1.33 0.94
CA ILE A 4 14.38 0.96 0.39
C ILE A 4 13.40 0.75 1.53
N GLY A 5 12.21 1.34 1.44
CA GLY A 5 11.09 1.07 2.34
C GLY A 5 10.06 0.16 1.68
N ILE A 6 9.54 -0.80 2.43
CA ILE A 6 8.41 -1.66 2.06
C ILE A 6 7.38 -1.58 3.18
N ILE A 7 6.13 -1.31 2.83
CA ILE A 7 4.99 -1.32 3.76
C ILE A 7 4.30 -2.67 3.63
N THR A 8 4.05 -3.34 4.75
CA THR A 8 3.53 -4.72 4.72
C THR A 8 2.83 -5.11 6.01
N GLU A 9 2.02 -6.17 5.96
CA GLU A 9 1.43 -6.80 7.13
C GLU A 9 2.08 -8.13 7.49
N LEU A 10 2.56 -8.89 6.51
CA LEU A 10 3.12 -10.24 6.66
C LEU A 10 2.17 -11.21 7.41
N ASN A 11 0.90 -11.22 7.07
CA ASN A 11 -0.13 -11.91 7.82
C ASN A 11 -0.84 -13.06 7.07
N PRO A 12 -0.24 -14.27 6.95
CA PRO A 12 1.11 -14.66 7.39
C PRO A 12 2.20 -14.26 6.37
N PHE A 13 3.46 -14.43 6.75
CA PHE A 13 4.59 -14.36 5.81
C PHE A 13 4.48 -15.50 4.77
N HIS A 14 4.68 -15.19 3.49
CA HIS A 14 4.63 -16.16 2.39
C HIS A 14 5.62 -15.82 1.27
N ASN A 15 5.71 -16.68 0.27
CA ASN A 15 6.68 -16.55 -0.83
C ASN A 15 6.59 -15.22 -1.60
N GLY A 16 5.41 -14.61 -1.70
CA GLY A 16 5.26 -13.29 -2.31
C GLY A 16 5.99 -12.19 -1.52
N HIS A 17 6.00 -12.28 -0.19
CA HIS A 17 6.76 -11.36 0.65
C HIS A 17 8.27 -11.60 0.54
N ALA A 18 8.71 -12.86 0.47
CA ALA A 18 10.12 -13.18 0.22
C ALA A 18 10.57 -12.65 -1.14
N TYR A 19 9.74 -12.82 -2.17
CA TYR A 19 10.00 -12.34 -3.51
C TYR A 19 10.20 -10.82 -3.60
N ILE A 20 9.33 -10.02 -2.96
CA ILE A 20 9.48 -8.56 -3.02
C ILE A 20 10.73 -8.06 -2.29
N ILE A 21 11.11 -8.71 -1.18
CA ILE A 21 12.35 -8.42 -0.46
C ILE A 21 13.57 -8.75 -1.32
N ASP A 22 13.59 -9.93 -1.95
CA ASP A 22 14.66 -10.38 -2.83
C ASP A 22 14.77 -9.50 -4.09
N ALA A 23 13.65 -9.16 -4.72
CA ALA A 23 13.59 -8.27 -5.85
C ALA A 23 14.15 -6.88 -5.51
N ALA A 24 13.77 -6.32 -4.35
CA ALA A 24 14.31 -5.04 -3.88
C ALA A 24 15.84 -5.09 -3.71
N ARG A 25 16.37 -6.15 -3.12
CA ARG A 25 17.82 -6.35 -2.95
C ARG A 25 18.54 -6.52 -4.28
N THR A 26 17.95 -7.28 -5.19
CA THR A 26 18.53 -7.53 -6.52
C THR A 26 18.61 -6.25 -7.36
N HIS A 27 17.57 -5.42 -7.36
CA HIS A 27 17.55 -4.16 -8.11
C HIS A 27 18.42 -3.06 -7.49
N PHE A 28 18.64 -3.12 -6.18
CA PHE A 28 19.37 -2.09 -5.44
C PHE A 28 20.37 -2.74 -4.46
N PRO A 29 21.43 -3.39 -4.96
CA PRO A 29 22.33 -4.21 -4.13
C PRO A 29 23.06 -3.41 -3.03
N ASP A 30 23.24 -2.11 -3.23
CA ASP A 30 23.91 -1.23 -2.26
C ASP A 30 22.96 -0.65 -1.19
N LYS A 31 21.65 -0.89 -1.33
CA LYS A 31 20.64 -0.37 -0.38
C LYS A 31 20.20 -1.46 0.60
N LYS A 32 19.87 -1.02 1.81
CA LYS A 32 19.23 -1.86 2.83
C LYS A 32 17.73 -1.88 2.62
N VAL A 33 17.07 -2.99 2.99
CA VAL A 33 15.62 -3.15 2.93
C VAL A 33 15.03 -2.94 4.32
N ILE A 34 14.21 -1.91 4.44
CA ILE A 34 13.55 -1.49 5.68
C ILE A 34 12.06 -1.75 5.53
N LEU A 35 11.48 -2.53 6.44
CA LEU A 35 10.05 -2.79 6.45
C LEU A 35 9.34 -1.90 7.47
N MET A 36 8.14 -1.44 7.09
CA MET A 36 7.15 -0.89 8.01
C MET A 36 6.02 -1.92 8.11
N MET A 37 5.90 -2.59 9.25
CA MET A 37 5.04 -3.76 9.43
C MET A 37 3.96 -3.50 10.49
N SER A 38 2.73 -3.95 10.26
CA SER A 38 1.68 -3.96 11.29
C SER A 38 2.10 -4.82 12.49
N GLY A 39 1.74 -4.37 13.69
CA GLY A 39 1.99 -5.07 14.95
C GLY A 39 1.11 -6.32 15.13
N ASP A 40 0.56 -6.49 16.31
CA ASP A 40 -0.28 -7.67 16.62
C ASP A 40 -1.69 -7.57 16.04
N TYR A 41 -2.06 -6.43 15.48
CA TYR A 41 -3.32 -6.21 14.76
C TYR A 41 -3.03 -5.73 13.33
N VAL A 42 -3.85 -6.22 12.39
CA VAL A 42 -3.75 -5.92 10.95
C VAL A 42 -4.84 -4.95 10.50
N GLN A 43 -4.78 -4.47 9.27
CA GLN A 43 -5.62 -3.42 8.72
C GLN A 43 -7.13 -3.61 8.92
N ARG A 44 -7.61 -4.83 8.91
CA ARG A 44 -9.03 -5.12 9.13
C ARG A 44 -9.45 -5.10 10.60
N GLY A 45 -8.54 -4.76 11.52
CA GLY A 45 -8.78 -4.78 12.96
C GLY A 45 -8.75 -6.19 13.56
N GLU A 46 -8.32 -7.18 12.80
CA GLU A 46 -8.19 -8.56 13.26
C GLU A 46 -6.84 -8.79 13.93
N PRO A 47 -6.74 -9.70 14.90
CA PRO A 47 -5.45 -10.16 15.40
C PRO A 47 -4.65 -10.84 14.28
N ALA A 48 -3.36 -10.58 14.22
CA ALA A 48 -2.49 -11.26 13.29
C ALA A 48 -2.42 -12.77 13.59
N ILE A 49 -2.31 -13.60 12.53
CA ILE A 49 -2.24 -15.07 12.65
C ILE A 49 -1.04 -15.52 13.49
N PHE A 50 0.10 -14.84 13.30
CA PHE A 50 1.30 -15.02 14.11
C PHE A 50 1.67 -13.71 14.78
N ASN A 51 2.26 -13.79 15.99
CA ASN A 51 2.74 -12.60 16.67
C ASN A 51 3.80 -11.85 15.85
N LYS A 52 3.98 -10.58 16.13
CA LYS A 52 4.89 -9.71 15.37
C LYS A 52 6.35 -10.20 15.38
N TYR A 53 6.80 -10.86 16.44
CA TYR A 53 8.19 -11.33 16.54
C TYR A 53 8.49 -12.46 15.57
N ILE A 54 7.58 -13.45 15.43
CA ILE A 54 7.69 -14.54 14.44
C ILE A 54 7.70 -13.95 13.03
N ARG A 55 6.81 -13.02 12.73
CA ARG A 55 6.75 -12.36 11.40
C ARG A 55 8.01 -11.56 11.12
N THR A 56 8.57 -10.90 12.13
CA THR A 56 9.85 -10.19 12.04
C THR A 56 11.00 -11.15 11.74
N GLU A 57 11.09 -12.29 12.44
CA GLU A 57 12.12 -13.31 12.19
C GLU A 57 12.04 -13.87 10.78
N CYS A 58 10.82 -14.13 10.27
CA CYS A 58 10.62 -14.56 8.89
C CYS A 58 11.13 -13.51 7.88
N ALA A 59 10.81 -12.25 8.09
CA ALA A 59 11.23 -11.16 7.21
C ALA A 59 12.75 -10.93 7.23
N LEU A 60 13.37 -10.96 8.41
CA LEU A 60 14.83 -10.87 8.56
C LEU A 60 15.54 -12.04 7.88
N SER A 61 15.00 -13.26 8.06
CA SER A 61 15.53 -14.47 7.40
C SER A 61 15.40 -14.41 5.88
N ALA A 62 14.38 -13.70 5.37
CA ALA A 62 14.19 -13.48 3.93
C ALA A 62 15.06 -12.32 3.38
N GLY A 63 15.81 -11.62 4.22
CA GLY A 63 16.75 -10.59 3.78
C GLY A 63 16.34 -9.16 4.08
N ALA A 64 15.29 -8.89 4.85
CA ALA A 64 15.06 -7.57 5.41
C ALA A 64 16.18 -7.20 6.40
N ASP A 65 16.57 -5.93 6.45
CA ASP A 65 17.66 -5.45 7.32
C ASP A 65 17.14 -4.78 8.60
N LEU A 66 15.96 -4.17 8.54
CA LEU A 66 15.36 -3.46 9.67
C LEU A 66 13.83 -3.48 9.55
N ILE A 67 13.15 -3.64 10.67
CA ILE A 67 11.68 -3.65 10.71
C ILE A 67 11.21 -2.67 11.77
N PHE A 68 10.33 -1.75 11.36
CA PHE A 68 9.58 -0.86 12.25
C PHE A 68 8.14 -1.35 12.39
N GLU A 69 7.59 -1.21 13.57
CA GLU A 69 6.19 -1.49 13.83
C GLU A 69 5.32 -0.26 13.54
N ILE A 70 4.25 -0.46 12.79
CA ILE A 70 3.20 0.56 12.60
C ILE A 70 2.38 0.61 13.89
N PRO A 71 2.17 1.81 14.50
CA PRO A 71 1.31 1.92 15.67
C PRO A 71 -0.09 1.35 15.40
N ALA A 72 -0.64 0.59 16.35
CA ALA A 72 -1.90 -0.13 16.21
C ALA A 72 -3.06 0.76 15.72
N LEU A 73 -3.11 2.03 16.15
CA LEU A 73 -4.10 3.02 15.71
C LEU A 73 -4.14 3.16 14.18
N PHE A 74 -2.99 3.15 13.52
CA PHE A 74 -2.87 3.26 12.07
C PHE A 74 -2.94 1.89 11.38
N ALA A 75 -2.41 0.86 12.03
CA ALA A 75 -2.46 -0.50 11.50
C ALA A 75 -3.89 -1.00 11.30
N THR A 76 -4.83 -0.62 12.18
CA THR A 76 -6.23 -1.02 12.13
C THR A 76 -7.14 -0.04 11.39
N ALA A 77 -6.59 1.04 10.86
CA ALA A 77 -7.32 2.10 10.16
C ALA A 77 -7.71 1.69 8.71
N SER A 78 -8.33 2.63 7.97
CA SER A 78 -8.58 2.45 6.54
C SER A 78 -7.26 2.30 5.76
N ALA A 79 -7.32 1.71 4.56
CA ALA A 79 -6.15 1.53 3.70
C ALA A 79 -5.37 2.84 3.46
N GLU A 80 -6.09 3.93 3.27
CA GLU A 80 -5.51 5.27 3.08
C GLU A 80 -4.73 5.74 4.32
N HIS A 81 -5.32 5.61 5.51
CA HIS A 81 -4.65 6.00 6.76
C HIS A 81 -3.46 5.08 7.10
N PHE A 82 -3.63 3.77 6.85
CA PHE A 82 -2.55 2.80 6.98
C PHE A 82 -1.35 3.15 6.08
N ALA A 83 -1.60 3.39 4.78
CA ALA A 83 -0.56 3.74 3.83
C ALA A 83 0.09 5.08 4.15
N SER A 84 -0.72 6.13 4.41
CA SER A 84 -0.22 7.46 4.70
C SER A 84 0.61 7.51 5.96
N ALA A 85 0.15 6.90 7.06
CA ALA A 85 0.90 6.85 8.32
C ALA A 85 2.20 6.06 8.17
N SER A 86 2.17 4.96 7.43
CA SER A 86 3.37 4.14 7.17
C SER A 86 4.40 4.90 6.34
N LEU A 87 3.96 5.59 5.29
CA LEU A 87 4.83 6.42 4.44
C LEU A 87 5.44 7.59 5.23
N LEU A 88 4.63 8.30 6.00
CA LEU A 88 5.11 9.41 6.84
C LEU A 88 6.09 8.91 7.91
N SER A 89 5.84 7.75 8.51
CA SER A 89 6.74 7.14 9.48
C SER A 89 8.07 6.75 8.84
N LEU A 90 8.06 6.11 7.66
CA LEU A 90 9.28 5.82 6.91
C LEU A 90 10.05 7.10 6.55
N ALA A 91 9.35 8.12 6.05
CA ALA A 91 9.95 9.41 5.70
C ALA A 91 10.59 10.10 6.93
N ALA A 92 9.93 10.04 8.08
CA ALA A 92 10.41 10.63 9.34
C ALA A 92 11.69 9.97 9.87
N THR A 93 11.98 8.73 9.48
CA THR A 93 13.27 8.10 9.82
C THR A 93 14.45 8.75 9.11
N HIS A 94 14.22 9.44 8.00
CA HIS A 94 15.24 9.94 7.06
C HIS A 94 16.17 8.86 6.48
N LEU A 95 15.85 7.58 6.68
CA LEU A 95 16.64 6.45 6.19
C LEU A 95 16.23 6.02 4.79
N VAL A 96 14.99 6.28 4.36
CA VAL A 96 14.38 5.78 3.13
C VAL A 96 14.27 6.89 2.07
N ASP A 97 14.61 6.55 0.83
CA ASP A 97 14.43 7.40 -0.36
C ASP A 97 13.72 6.70 -1.50
N THR A 98 13.51 5.40 -1.38
CA THR A 98 12.90 4.55 -2.41
C THR A 98 11.81 3.72 -1.76
N LEU A 99 10.61 3.76 -2.32
CA LEU A 99 9.51 2.88 -1.92
C LEU A 99 9.43 1.72 -2.89
N CYS A 100 9.34 0.49 -2.37
CA CYS A 100 9.10 -0.71 -3.16
C CYS A 100 7.77 -1.32 -2.73
N PHE A 101 6.92 -1.63 -3.70
CA PHE A 101 5.63 -2.30 -3.48
C PHE A 101 5.32 -3.22 -4.66
N GLY A 102 4.52 -4.24 -4.42
CA GLY A 102 4.07 -5.18 -5.45
C GLY A 102 2.85 -4.64 -6.20
N VAL A 103 2.86 -4.81 -7.51
CA VAL A 103 1.70 -4.58 -8.38
C VAL A 103 1.40 -5.85 -9.17
N GLU A 104 0.15 -6.07 -9.52
CA GLU A 104 -0.27 -7.26 -10.26
C GLU A 104 -0.16 -7.05 -11.78
N THR A 105 -0.04 -5.80 -12.22
CA THR A 105 0.11 -5.42 -13.63
C THR A 105 1.18 -4.36 -13.77
N ASP A 106 1.98 -4.43 -14.83
CA ASP A 106 3.00 -3.41 -15.15
C ASP A 106 2.34 -2.15 -15.72
N THR A 107 1.72 -1.38 -14.83
CA THR A 107 0.94 -0.19 -15.17
C THR A 107 1.26 0.99 -14.24
N LEU A 108 2.53 1.12 -13.85
CA LEU A 108 2.96 2.17 -12.92
C LEU A 108 2.56 3.58 -13.38
N SER A 109 2.64 3.87 -14.69
CA SER A 109 2.24 5.16 -15.26
C SER A 109 0.77 5.46 -15.02
N LEU A 110 -0.11 4.49 -15.25
CA LEU A 110 -1.56 4.64 -15.04
C LEU A 110 -1.89 4.74 -13.55
N LEU A 111 -1.21 3.98 -12.68
CA LEU A 111 -1.34 4.11 -11.21
C LEU A 111 -0.96 5.51 -10.73
N GLN A 112 0.12 6.09 -11.27
CA GLN A 112 0.54 7.46 -10.94
C GLN A 112 -0.47 8.51 -11.44
N GLU A 113 -1.04 8.32 -12.62
CA GLU A 113 -2.09 9.19 -13.16
C GLU A 113 -3.35 9.15 -12.29
N ILE A 114 -3.81 7.95 -11.91
CA ILE A 114 -4.94 7.76 -10.98
C ILE A 114 -4.64 8.42 -9.63
N ALA A 115 -3.46 8.20 -9.07
CA ALA A 115 -3.06 8.78 -7.79
C ALA A 115 -3.03 10.32 -7.86
N HIS A 116 -2.49 10.91 -8.93
CA HIS A 116 -2.50 12.35 -9.13
C HIS A 116 -3.92 12.93 -9.24
N PHE A 117 -4.79 12.24 -9.99
CA PHE A 117 -6.20 12.60 -10.10
C PHE A 117 -6.91 12.60 -8.75
N LEU A 118 -6.69 11.54 -7.95
CA LEU A 118 -7.29 11.41 -6.62
C LEU A 118 -6.77 12.46 -5.62
N VAL A 119 -5.51 12.86 -5.71
CA VAL A 119 -4.97 13.95 -4.88
C VAL A 119 -5.52 15.31 -5.29
N THR A 120 -5.75 15.51 -6.58
CA THR A 120 -6.26 16.78 -7.12
C THR A 120 -7.76 16.95 -6.90
N GLU A 121 -8.50 15.84 -6.87
CA GLU A 121 -9.96 15.77 -6.75
C GLU A 121 -10.69 16.84 -7.58
N PRO A 122 -10.70 16.75 -8.91
CA PRO A 122 -11.38 17.73 -9.75
C PRO A 122 -12.83 17.98 -9.32
N VAL A 123 -13.31 19.21 -9.47
CA VAL A 123 -14.67 19.62 -9.03
C VAL A 123 -15.75 18.70 -9.64
N THR A 124 -15.59 18.30 -10.89
CA THR A 124 -16.51 17.38 -11.58
C THR A 124 -16.57 16.02 -10.89
N TYR A 125 -15.42 15.47 -10.50
CA TYR A 125 -15.32 14.22 -9.76
C TYR A 125 -16.00 14.32 -8.38
N GLN A 126 -15.72 15.40 -7.63
CA GLN A 126 -16.33 15.63 -6.31
C GLN A 126 -17.86 15.74 -6.39
N GLN A 127 -18.38 16.42 -7.42
CA GLN A 127 -19.83 16.55 -7.63
C GLN A 127 -20.46 15.20 -7.92
N GLN A 128 -19.92 14.45 -8.86
CA GLN A 128 -20.39 13.11 -9.22
C GLN A 128 -20.34 12.14 -8.03
N LEU A 129 -19.26 12.17 -7.26
CA LEU A 129 -19.14 11.34 -6.06
C LEU A 129 -20.23 11.65 -5.04
N ARG A 130 -20.52 12.93 -4.80
CA ARG A 130 -21.61 13.36 -3.90
C ARG A 130 -22.98 12.91 -4.39
N GLU A 131 -23.25 13.02 -5.69
CA GLU A 131 -24.51 12.56 -6.31
C GLU A 131 -24.69 11.06 -6.12
N LEU A 132 -23.66 10.27 -6.41
CA LEU A 132 -23.68 8.81 -6.25
C LEU A 132 -23.89 8.40 -4.78
N LEU A 133 -23.24 9.08 -3.85
CA LEU A 133 -23.44 8.84 -2.41
C LEU A 133 -24.86 9.22 -1.97
N SER A 134 -25.44 10.30 -2.50
CA SER A 134 -26.82 10.70 -2.20
C SER A 134 -27.86 9.67 -2.70
N CYS A 135 -27.52 8.92 -3.74
CA CYS A 135 -28.31 7.79 -4.23
C CYS A 135 -28.18 6.50 -3.37
N GLY A 136 -27.47 6.57 -2.24
CA GLY A 136 -27.36 5.45 -1.31
C GLY A 136 -26.28 4.40 -1.68
N LEU A 137 -25.39 4.73 -2.62
CA LEU A 137 -24.26 3.84 -2.94
C LEU A 137 -23.21 3.88 -1.83
N SER A 138 -22.54 2.73 -1.60
CA SER A 138 -21.37 2.73 -0.72
C SER A 138 -20.24 3.57 -1.32
N TYR A 139 -19.39 4.14 -0.45
CA TYR A 139 -18.27 4.97 -0.88
C TYR A 139 -17.37 4.29 -1.92
N ALA A 140 -17.01 3.02 -1.68
CA ALA A 140 -16.19 2.24 -2.60
C ALA A 140 -16.83 2.11 -3.99
N LYS A 141 -18.15 1.85 -4.05
CA LYS A 141 -18.88 1.71 -5.31
C LYS A 141 -19.04 3.06 -6.01
N ALA A 142 -19.39 4.12 -5.27
CA ALA A 142 -19.52 5.47 -5.80
C ALA A 142 -18.18 5.97 -6.37
N ARG A 143 -17.08 5.77 -5.65
CA ARG A 143 -15.72 6.10 -6.08
C ARG A 143 -15.32 5.36 -7.36
N SER A 144 -15.58 4.04 -7.43
CA SER A 144 -15.27 3.23 -8.60
C SER A 144 -16.02 3.73 -9.84
N ILE A 145 -17.31 4.07 -9.73
CA ILE A 145 -18.10 4.61 -10.84
C ILE A 145 -17.57 5.98 -11.26
N ALA A 146 -17.37 6.89 -10.31
CA ALA A 146 -16.89 8.23 -10.61
C ALA A 146 -15.51 8.24 -11.28
N LEU A 147 -14.63 7.32 -10.90
CA LEU A 147 -13.32 7.15 -11.55
C LEU A 147 -13.45 6.56 -12.96
N SER A 148 -14.32 5.58 -13.17
CA SER A 148 -14.48 4.95 -14.50
C SER A 148 -14.99 5.91 -15.58
N ASP A 149 -15.65 6.99 -15.19
CA ASP A 149 -16.09 8.01 -16.14
C ASP A 149 -14.97 8.98 -16.56
N HIS A 150 -13.89 9.04 -15.78
CA HIS A 150 -12.72 9.88 -16.08
C HIS A 150 -11.58 9.12 -16.77
N PHE A 151 -11.48 7.81 -16.55
CA PHE A 151 -10.41 6.98 -17.11
C PHE A 151 -10.99 6.03 -18.15
N THR A 152 -10.67 6.29 -19.42
CA THR A 152 -11.15 5.49 -20.57
C THR A 152 -10.18 4.37 -20.96
N ASP A 153 -9.03 4.26 -20.30
CA ASP A 153 -8.06 3.19 -20.55
C ASP A 153 -8.67 1.83 -20.20
N PRO A 154 -8.66 0.86 -21.10
CA PRO A 154 -9.19 -0.49 -20.87
C PRO A 154 -8.57 -1.19 -19.64
N GLN A 155 -7.30 -0.89 -19.34
CA GLN A 155 -6.58 -1.45 -18.19
C GLN A 155 -7.06 -0.88 -16.85
N PHE A 156 -7.72 0.29 -16.86
CA PHE A 156 -8.23 0.91 -15.64
C PHE A 156 -9.19 -0.01 -14.86
N ALA A 157 -10.12 -0.64 -15.55
CA ALA A 157 -11.09 -1.54 -14.92
C ALA A 157 -10.42 -2.75 -14.26
N ASP A 158 -9.35 -3.27 -14.86
CA ASP A 158 -8.59 -4.39 -14.30
C ASP A 158 -7.75 -3.96 -13.11
N ILE A 159 -7.12 -2.79 -13.16
CA ILE A 159 -6.39 -2.19 -12.03
C ILE A 159 -7.29 -2.01 -10.82
N MET A 160 -8.49 -1.47 -11.01
CA MET A 160 -9.44 -1.19 -9.93
C MET A 160 -10.07 -2.46 -9.30
N ARG A 161 -9.93 -3.61 -9.94
CA ARG A 161 -10.39 -4.90 -9.38
C ARG A 161 -9.34 -5.62 -8.55
N GLN A 162 -8.08 -5.23 -8.67
CA GLN A 162 -6.97 -5.91 -8.03
C GLN A 162 -6.72 -5.33 -6.64
N PRO A 163 -6.72 -6.15 -5.58
CA PRO A 163 -6.68 -5.66 -4.21
C PRO A 163 -5.37 -4.95 -3.83
N ASN A 164 -4.27 -5.21 -4.56
CA ASN A 164 -2.97 -4.60 -4.26
C ASN A 164 -2.74 -3.26 -5.00
N ASN A 165 -3.68 -2.83 -5.85
CA ASN A 165 -3.53 -1.62 -6.65
C ASN A 165 -4.38 -0.45 -6.13
N ILE A 166 -5.15 -0.64 -5.06
CA ILE A 166 -6.11 0.34 -4.54
C ILE A 166 -5.66 0.89 -3.21
#